data_3db97fa61801648d40b52b784892e713
#
_entry.id   3db97fa61801648d40b52b784892e713
#
_cell.length_a   1.000
_cell.length_b   1.000
_cell.length_c   1.000
_cell.angle_alpha   90.00
_cell.angle_beta   90.00
_cell.angle_gamma   90.00
#
_symmetry.space_group_name_H-M   'P 1'
#
loop_
_entity.id
_entity.type
_entity.pdbx_description
1 polymer ?
#
loop_
_entity_poly.entity_id
_entity_poly.type
_entity_poly.pdbx_seq_one_letter_code
_entity_poly.pdbx_strand_id
1 'polypeptide(L)'
;MKILIIGGVAAGTKTAAKLKREDRSAEVTVITKDRDISYAGCGLPYYVGGLIENREELIVNTPAKYAGLTGVEVKTGKEAIALCADKKEVIVKDVETGAEEAYGYDKLVLTVGASPAKLPIEGTDLSGVFQMRTPDDAENIRSYVEENQVKKAVVIGAGFIGLEVAENLKAKGVQVTVIDFASQILPNIVDAEVAVYAKKHLLKEGIRVITGTKADAIMGNDHVTGVKTSAGLLRCELLIMAAGIRPNTDFLQDSGLEMFKGTILVDKTMKTNLEDVYAAGDCVMVTNRITGKPQWSPMGSSANLEGRTLAQVLTGTKKEYPGVLGTGVVKLPNLNIGRTGLTEEQAKNAGYDVVTVVAPTDDKAHYYPDAGFFITKLIADRESHKLLGVQVLGNGAVDKMVDIAVMGINMGAVLEDFENADFAYAPPFSTAIHPFVQAVYILLNKINGNLVSMTPAEYAAGKAKDYKVVDVGLTPSIRGAVYVNLSQVNGEIEGLDKEEKLLLVCAKGKRGYFLQNRLRSYGYKNTVVLEGAQFFNDVKVQNTENVVSPEEATRVKALGFLRDKTTLDKFNGRVITRNGKITADEARTIAEAEKLP
;
A
#
# COMPACT_ATOMS: atom_id res chain seq x y z
N MET A 1 27.24 18.10 -28.66
CA MET A 1 25.79 18.08 -28.51
C MET A 1 25.44 18.74 -27.19
N LYS A 2 24.63 19.78 -27.23
CA LYS A 2 24.20 20.53 -26.04
C LYS A 2 22.86 19.98 -25.55
N ILE A 3 22.84 19.43 -24.35
CA ILE A 3 21.65 18.81 -23.74
C ILE A 3 21.26 19.62 -22.53
N LEU A 4 20.05 20.18 -22.57
CA LEU A 4 19.45 20.93 -21.48
C LEU A 4 18.46 20.04 -20.75
N ILE A 5 18.58 19.93 -19.42
CA ILE A 5 17.70 19.14 -18.56
C ILE A 5 17.03 20.07 -17.56
N ILE A 6 15.70 20.10 -17.56
CA ILE A 6 14.92 20.91 -16.61
C ILE A 6 14.41 19.98 -15.50
N GLY A 7 14.93 20.21 -14.28
CA GLY A 7 14.63 19.40 -13.10
C GLY A 7 15.83 18.57 -12.61
N GLY A 8 16.19 18.76 -11.34
CA GLY A 8 17.43 18.25 -10.72
C GLY A 8 17.25 17.16 -9.68
N VAL A 9 16.15 16.37 -9.69
CA VAL A 9 15.94 15.32 -8.69
C VAL A 9 16.12 13.92 -9.31
N ALA A 10 15.15 13.01 -9.25
CA ALA A 10 15.33 11.60 -9.61
C ALA A 10 15.63 11.39 -11.11
N ALA A 11 14.69 11.72 -11.99
CA ALA A 11 14.82 11.48 -13.43
C ALA A 11 15.94 12.31 -14.06
N GLY A 12 16.01 13.61 -13.74
CA GLY A 12 16.98 14.53 -14.34
C GLY A 12 18.42 14.18 -14.00
N THR A 13 18.73 13.98 -12.71
CA THR A 13 20.09 13.61 -12.28
C THR A 13 20.48 12.21 -12.80
N LYS A 14 19.53 11.26 -12.86
CA LYS A 14 19.79 9.95 -13.45
C LYS A 14 20.11 10.04 -14.93
N THR A 15 19.35 10.83 -15.69
CA THR A 15 19.57 11.07 -17.13
C THR A 15 20.93 11.72 -17.35
N ALA A 16 21.22 12.83 -16.67
CA ALA A 16 22.46 13.58 -16.82
C ALA A 16 23.71 12.73 -16.51
N ALA A 17 23.72 12.05 -15.35
CA ALA A 17 24.84 11.21 -14.95
C ALA A 17 25.04 10.00 -15.88
N LYS A 18 23.96 9.41 -16.40
CA LYS A 18 24.06 8.29 -17.35
C LYS A 18 24.56 8.77 -18.72
N LEU A 19 24.07 9.91 -19.22
CA LEU A 19 24.54 10.56 -20.45
C LEU A 19 26.06 10.77 -20.41
N LYS A 20 26.56 11.41 -19.36
CA LYS A 20 27.99 11.70 -19.22
C LYS A 20 28.86 10.44 -19.09
N ARG A 21 28.29 9.30 -18.67
CA ARG A 21 29.00 8.01 -18.68
C ARG A 21 29.07 7.38 -20.08
N GLU A 22 28.08 7.64 -20.93
CA GLU A 22 28.02 7.07 -22.29
C GLU A 22 28.66 8.00 -23.33
N ASP A 23 28.50 9.31 -23.15
CA ASP A 23 29.15 10.32 -24.00
C ASP A 23 29.76 11.43 -23.12
N ARG A 24 31.09 11.33 -22.94
CA ARG A 24 31.87 12.34 -22.20
C ARG A 24 31.95 13.68 -22.90
N SER A 25 31.76 13.73 -24.22
CA SER A 25 31.84 14.96 -25.03
C SER A 25 30.55 15.79 -24.97
N ALA A 26 29.44 15.21 -24.59
CA ALA A 26 28.16 15.91 -24.48
C ALA A 26 28.22 17.06 -23.43
N GLU A 27 27.78 18.23 -23.81
CA GLU A 27 27.59 19.35 -22.90
C GLU A 27 26.22 19.20 -22.23
N VAL A 28 26.22 18.86 -20.94
CA VAL A 28 24.98 18.60 -20.19
C VAL A 28 24.83 19.63 -19.10
N THR A 29 23.74 20.41 -19.16
CA THR A 29 23.36 21.39 -18.14
C THR A 29 22.04 20.98 -17.50
N VAL A 30 22.01 20.92 -16.18
CA VAL A 30 20.79 20.71 -15.38
C VAL A 30 20.38 22.05 -14.76
N ILE A 31 19.13 22.45 -15.00
CA ILE A 31 18.51 23.64 -14.42
C ILE A 31 17.42 23.21 -13.45
N THR A 32 17.43 23.75 -12.25
CA THR A 32 16.39 23.48 -11.24
C THR A 32 16.06 24.72 -10.41
N LYS A 33 14.79 24.83 -10.05
CA LYS A 33 14.27 25.90 -9.20
C LYS A 33 14.80 25.83 -7.78
N ASP A 34 14.85 24.61 -7.21
CA ASP A 34 15.22 24.40 -5.83
C ASP A 34 16.74 24.50 -5.62
N ARG A 35 17.16 24.84 -4.39
CA ARG A 35 18.58 24.88 -3.99
C ARG A 35 19.23 23.50 -3.93
N ASP A 36 18.43 22.48 -3.60
CA ASP A 36 18.88 21.09 -3.49
C ASP A 36 18.58 20.30 -4.76
N ILE A 37 19.49 19.41 -5.09
CA ILE A 37 19.33 18.41 -6.14
C ILE A 37 19.49 17.00 -5.55
N SER A 38 19.09 16.00 -6.31
CA SER A 38 19.41 14.60 -5.95
C SER A 38 19.05 14.26 -4.51
N TYR A 39 17.93 14.76 -3.99
CA TYR A 39 17.49 14.51 -2.64
C TYR A 39 16.51 13.32 -2.55
N ALA A 40 16.45 12.71 -1.36
CA ALA A 40 15.62 11.56 -1.05
C ALA A 40 14.19 11.99 -0.70
N GLY A 41 13.35 12.30 -1.69
CA GLY A 41 11.95 12.71 -1.48
C GLY A 41 11.13 11.69 -0.67
N CYS A 42 11.39 10.39 -0.83
CA CYS A 42 10.74 9.35 -0.02
C CYS A 42 11.29 9.26 1.43
N GLY A 43 12.40 9.94 1.74
CA GLY A 43 12.97 10.02 3.08
C GLY A 43 12.34 11.08 3.98
N LEU A 44 11.61 12.03 3.41
CA LEU A 44 11.08 13.20 4.11
C LEU A 44 10.20 12.84 5.33
N PRO A 45 9.23 11.91 5.25
CA PRO A 45 8.44 11.50 6.41
C PRO A 45 9.30 10.96 7.55
N TYR A 46 10.34 10.18 7.23
CA TYR A 46 11.25 9.56 8.21
C TYR A 46 12.17 10.58 8.89
N TYR A 47 12.52 11.66 8.17
CA TYR A 47 13.22 12.81 8.76
C TYR A 47 12.31 13.58 9.73
N VAL A 48 11.05 13.81 9.37
CA VAL A 48 10.05 14.40 10.28
C VAL A 48 9.88 13.56 11.54
N GLY A 49 9.87 12.23 11.40
CA GLY A 49 9.80 11.28 12.51
C GLY A 49 11.07 11.18 13.37
N GLY A 50 12.22 11.67 12.87
CA GLY A 50 13.51 11.60 13.52
C GLY A 50 14.27 10.28 13.33
N LEU A 51 13.79 9.38 12.44
CA LEU A 51 14.55 8.17 12.05
C LEU A 51 15.76 8.53 11.19
N ILE A 52 15.63 9.53 10.34
CA ILE A 52 16.73 10.21 9.69
C ILE A 52 17.03 11.43 10.56
N GLU A 53 18.24 11.50 11.11
CA GLU A 53 18.56 12.49 12.14
C GLU A 53 18.89 13.85 11.53
N ASN A 54 19.71 13.87 10.48
CA ASN A 54 20.25 15.08 9.90
C ASN A 54 19.66 15.35 8.51
N ARG A 55 19.39 16.63 8.22
CA ARG A 55 18.88 17.07 6.91
C ARG A 55 19.80 16.69 5.76
N GLU A 56 21.11 16.73 5.98
CA GLU A 56 22.14 16.42 5.00
C GLU A 56 22.05 14.97 4.51
N GLU A 57 21.54 14.07 5.31
CA GLU A 57 21.33 12.65 4.94
C GLU A 57 20.24 12.49 3.86
N LEU A 58 19.33 13.46 3.76
CA LEU A 58 18.35 13.54 2.67
C LEU A 58 18.99 13.94 1.34
N ILE A 59 20.15 14.62 1.35
CA ILE A 59 20.81 15.13 0.15
C ILE A 59 21.84 14.11 -0.33
N VAL A 60 21.46 13.29 -1.30
CA VAL A 60 22.33 12.24 -1.86
C VAL A 60 23.57 12.87 -2.51
N ASN A 61 23.39 13.96 -3.25
CA ASN A 61 24.48 14.74 -3.81
C ASN A 61 24.15 16.24 -3.78
N THR A 62 25.08 17.03 -3.24
CA THR A 62 25.03 18.48 -3.43
C THR A 62 25.33 18.86 -4.89
N PRO A 63 24.95 20.05 -5.39
CA PRO A 63 25.26 20.49 -6.75
C PRO A 63 26.76 20.39 -7.09
N ALA A 64 27.62 20.85 -6.18
CA ALA A 64 29.09 20.79 -6.38
C ALA A 64 29.62 19.35 -6.42
N LYS A 65 29.19 18.48 -5.49
CA LYS A 65 29.58 17.07 -5.48
C LYS A 65 29.11 16.36 -6.75
N TYR A 66 27.86 16.61 -7.18
CA TYR A 66 27.32 16.01 -8.39
C TYR A 66 28.08 16.45 -9.64
N ALA A 67 28.35 17.75 -9.78
CA ALA A 67 29.14 18.29 -10.88
C ALA A 67 30.55 17.69 -10.91
N GLY A 68 31.23 17.63 -9.77
CA GLY A 68 32.58 17.03 -9.67
C GLY A 68 32.62 15.55 -10.04
N LEU A 69 31.59 14.77 -9.67
CA LEU A 69 31.50 13.34 -9.98
C LEU A 69 31.14 13.05 -11.43
N THR A 70 30.31 13.89 -12.04
CA THR A 70 29.70 13.58 -13.34
C THR A 70 30.26 14.42 -14.49
N GLY A 71 30.75 15.62 -14.22
CA GLY A 71 31.08 16.64 -15.23
C GLY A 71 29.84 17.32 -15.82
N VAL A 72 28.72 17.29 -15.12
CA VAL A 72 27.47 17.98 -15.50
C VAL A 72 27.46 19.37 -14.90
N GLU A 73 27.13 20.38 -15.69
CA GLU A 73 26.85 21.72 -15.17
C GLU A 73 25.51 21.73 -14.44
N VAL A 74 25.45 22.28 -13.21
CA VAL A 74 24.23 22.36 -12.41
C VAL A 74 23.96 23.81 -12.04
N LYS A 75 22.76 24.30 -12.40
CA LYS A 75 22.27 25.64 -12.08
C LYS A 75 21.03 25.54 -11.20
N THR A 76 21.17 25.87 -9.94
CA THR A 76 20.08 25.93 -8.94
C THR A 76 19.50 27.34 -8.86
N GLY A 77 18.31 27.51 -8.23
CA GLY A 77 17.62 28.79 -8.14
C GLY A 77 17.14 29.33 -9.49
N LYS A 78 16.96 28.45 -10.47
CA LYS A 78 16.59 28.78 -11.84
C LYS A 78 15.30 28.05 -12.24
N GLU A 79 14.21 28.80 -12.41
CA GLU A 79 12.88 28.29 -12.75
C GLU A 79 12.61 28.41 -14.25
N ALA A 80 12.33 27.31 -14.94
CA ALA A 80 11.85 27.34 -16.32
C ALA A 80 10.41 27.87 -16.35
N ILE A 81 10.17 28.92 -17.13
CA ILE A 81 8.87 29.62 -17.20
C ILE A 81 8.21 29.58 -18.58
N ALA A 82 8.94 29.25 -19.64
CA ALA A 82 8.37 29.04 -20.97
C ALA A 82 9.27 28.14 -21.84
N LEU A 83 8.67 27.40 -22.76
CA LEU A 83 9.36 26.65 -23.81
C LEU A 83 9.05 27.27 -25.19
N CYS A 84 10.08 27.74 -25.86
CA CYS A 84 10.04 28.24 -27.24
C CYS A 84 10.58 27.17 -28.19
N ALA A 85 9.77 26.14 -28.53
CA ALA A 85 10.23 24.97 -29.25
C ALA A 85 10.79 25.30 -30.65
N ASP A 86 10.18 26.23 -31.37
CA ASP A 86 10.63 26.68 -32.72
C ASP A 86 12.04 27.30 -32.71
N LYS A 87 12.41 27.94 -31.59
CA LYS A 87 13.73 28.56 -31.42
C LYS A 87 14.72 27.61 -30.74
N LYS A 88 14.27 26.43 -30.27
CA LYS A 88 15.01 25.52 -29.39
C LYS A 88 15.57 26.23 -28.14
N GLU A 89 14.72 27.01 -27.45
CA GLU A 89 15.06 27.76 -26.27
C GLU A 89 14.06 27.49 -25.12
N VAL A 90 14.58 27.50 -23.90
CA VAL A 90 13.79 27.56 -22.66
C VAL A 90 14.05 28.89 -21.98
N ILE A 91 12.99 29.60 -21.65
CA ILE A 91 13.09 30.85 -20.86
C ILE A 91 13.13 30.45 -19.39
N VAL A 92 14.14 30.94 -18.70
CA VAL A 92 14.43 30.61 -17.31
C VAL A 92 14.51 31.87 -16.51
N LYS A 93 13.83 31.90 -15.38
CA LYS A 93 13.82 33.01 -14.42
C LYS A 93 14.71 32.69 -13.24
N ASP A 94 15.57 33.62 -12.88
CA ASP A 94 16.31 33.57 -11.61
C ASP A 94 15.35 33.81 -10.44
N VAL A 95 15.31 32.91 -9.48
CA VAL A 95 14.35 32.98 -8.37
C VAL A 95 14.63 34.12 -7.42
N GLU A 96 15.90 34.52 -7.24
CA GLU A 96 16.29 35.59 -6.32
C GLU A 96 16.15 36.98 -6.97
N THR A 97 16.66 37.12 -8.19
CA THR A 97 16.74 38.42 -8.86
C THR A 97 15.51 38.72 -9.73
N GLY A 98 14.77 37.69 -10.13
CA GLY A 98 13.67 37.79 -11.08
C GLY A 98 14.12 37.99 -12.54
N ALA A 99 15.43 38.00 -12.84
CA ALA A 99 15.95 38.17 -14.19
C ALA A 99 15.63 36.95 -15.06
N GLU A 100 15.28 37.20 -16.32
CA GLU A 100 14.97 36.16 -17.30
C GLU A 100 16.12 35.98 -18.29
N GLU A 101 16.44 34.73 -18.62
CA GLU A 101 17.49 34.34 -19.55
C GLU A 101 17.01 33.19 -20.45
N ALA A 102 17.38 33.22 -21.73
CA ALA A 102 17.08 32.14 -22.68
C ALA A 102 18.22 31.13 -22.74
N TYR A 103 17.89 29.84 -22.57
CA TYR A 103 18.82 28.71 -22.67
C TYR A 103 18.52 27.92 -23.94
N GLY A 104 19.42 27.96 -24.92
CA GLY A 104 19.33 27.18 -26.15
C GLY A 104 19.79 25.73 -25.95
N TYR A 105 19.26 24.81 -26.76
CA TYR A 105 19.58 23.37 -26.70
C TYR A 105 19.64 22.71 -28.10
N ASP A 106 20.42 21.62 -28.21
CA ASP A 106 20.30 20.66 -29.30
C ASP A 106 19.23 19.60 -28.94
N LYS A 107 19.19 19.18 -27.66
CA LYS A 107 18.17 18.27 -27.10
C LYS A 107 17.69 18.81 -25.76
N LEU A 108 16.37 18.79 -25.55
CA LEU A 108 15.72 19.17 -24.29
C LEU A 108 15.16 17.96 -23.57
N VAL A 109 15.39 17.89 -22.26
CA VAL A 109 14.84 16.86 -21.36
C VAL A 109 14.02 17.53 -20.26
N LEU A 110 12.72 17.28 -20.24
CA LEU A 110 11.80 17.76 -19.25
C LEU A 110 11.63 16.72 -18.13
N THR A 111 12.14 17.03 -16.94
CA THR A 111 12.05 16.20 -15.74
C THR A 111 11.55 17.01 -14.56
N VAL A 112 10.58 17.87 -14.84
CA VAL A 112 10.05 18.90 -13.94
C VAL A 112 9.26 18.33 -12.74
N GLY A 113 8.96 17.05 -12.76
CA GLY A 113 8.31 16.37 -11.66
C GLY A 113 6.86 16.80 -11.42
N ALA A 114 6.43 16.65 -10.17
CA ALA A 114 5.10 17.02 -9.70
C ALA A 114 5.18 17.71 -8.33
N SER A 115 4.20 18.52 -8.00
CA SER A 115 4.08 19.22 -6.71
C SER A 115 2.77 18.85 -6.01
N PRO A 116 2.67 19.02 -4.67
CA PRO A 116 1.43 18.79 -3.94
C PRO A 116 0.28 19.61 -4.52
N ALA A 117 -0.89 18.99 -4.64
CA ALA A 117 -2.09 19.67 -5.11
C ALA A 117 -2.54 20.69 -4.07
N LYS A 118 -2.75 21.94 -4.50
CA LYS A 118 -3.35 22.97 -3.64
C LYS A 118 -4.84 22.70 -3.50
N LEU A 119 -5.30 22.59 -2.26
CA LEU A 119 -6.73 22.49 -1.99
C LEU A 119 -7.35 23.90 -2.12
N PRO A 120 -8.48 24.04 -2.83
CA PRO A 120 -9.17 25.33 -2.96
C PRO A 120 -10.06 25.60 -1.72
N ILE A 121 -9.45 25.67 -0.54
CA ILE A 121 -10.10 25.93 0.74
C ILE A 121 -9.42 27.08 1.47
N GLU A 122 -10.15 27.78 2.31
CA GLU A 122 -9.63 28.88 3.11
C GLU A 122 -8.68 28.40 4.20
N GLY A 123 -7.69 29.23 4.57
CA GLY A 123 -6.77 29.00 5.67
C GLY A 123 -5.52 28.18 5.32
N THR A 124 -5.24 27.96 4.05
CA THR A 124 -4.04 27.20 3.62
C THR A 124 -2.72 27.91 3.94
N ASP A 125 -2.75 29.22 4.19
CA ASP A 125 -1.57 30.02 4.48
C ASP A 125 -1.35 30.27 5.98
N LEU A 126 -2.18 29.67 6.86
CA LEU A 126 -2.03 29.76 8.31
C LEU A 126 -0.76 29.05 8.77
N SER A 127 -0.11 29.59 9.80
CA SER A 127 1.01 28.92 10.46
C SER A 127 0.58 27.55 11.01
N GLY A 128 1.43 26.53 10.83
CA GLY A 128 1.10 25.16 11.18
C GLY A 128 0.37 24.37 10.10
N VAL A 129 0.18 24.97 8.90
CA VAL A 129 -0.33 24.29 7.71
C VAL A 129 0.84 24.05 6.75
N PHE A 130 1.08 22.79 6.41
CA PHE A 130 2.22 22.39 5.58
C PHE A 130 1.83 21.45 4.45
N GLN A 131 2.63 21.47 3.42
CA GLN A 131 2.75 20.43 2.40
C GLN A 131 4.10 19.74 2.57
N MET A 132 4.32 18.60 1.91
CA MET A 132 5.59 17.87 1.97
C MET A 132 6.07 17.53 0.56
N ARG A 133 7.15 18.14 0.12
CA ARG A 133 7.74 17.90 -1.19
C ARG A 133 9.27 18.00 -1.18
N THR A 134 9.83 18.94 -0.45
CA THR A 134 11.25 19.28 -0.43
C THR A 134 11.88 18.99 0.95
N PRO A 135 13.21 18.89 1.05
CA PRO A 135 13.89 18.83 2.34
C PRO A 135 13.55 20.00 3.27
N ASP A 136 13.35 21.20 2.72
CA ASP A 136 12.98 22.37 3.50
C ASP A 136 11.56 22.25 4.09
N ASP A 137 10.60 21.68 3.35
CA ASP A 137 9.27 21.39 3.90
C ASP A 137 9.36 20.46 5.10
N ALA A 138 10.16 19.40 5.00
CA ALA A 138 10.32 18.42 6.08
C ALA A 138 11.03 19.04 7.29
N GLU A 139 12.02 19.89 7.07
CA GLU A 139 12.72 20.65 8.11
C GLU A 139 11.75 21.60 8.84
N ASN A 140 10.94 22.36 8.09
CA ASN A 140 9.94 23.26 8.64
C ASN A 140 8.87 22.52 9.45
N ILE A 141 8.40 21.36 8.97
CA ILE A 141 7.44 20.52 9.71
C ILE A 141 8.06 20.02 11.01
N ARG A 142 9.29 19.48 10.95
CA ARG A 142 9.98 18.95 12.13
C ARG A 142 10.23 20.04 13.17
N SER A 143 10.77 21.18 12.76
CA SER A 143 11.00 22.34 13.63
C SER A 143 9.70 22.82 14.26
N TYR A 144 8.64 22.95 13.48
CA TYR A 144 7.33 23.38 13.99
C TYR A 144 6.78 22.42 15.04
N VAL A 145 6.89 21.11 14.82
CA VAL A 145 6.46 20.07 15.77
C VAL A 145 7.22 20.18 17.09
N GLU A 146 8.54 20.39 17.03
CA GLU A 146 9.43 20.45 18.18
C GLU A 146 9.27 21.77 18.97
N GLU A 147 9.31 22.91 18.30
CA GLU A 147 9.22 24.23 18.90
C GLU A 147 7.86 24.50 19.55
N ASN A 148 6.77 24.10 18.88
CA ASN A 148 5.41 24.29 19.37
C ASN A 148 4.90 23.13 20.22
N GLN A 149 5.73 22.09 20.46
CA GLN A 149 5.35 20.89 21.23
C GLN A 149 4.01 20.31 20.80
N VAL A 150 3.78 20.19 19.48
CA VAL A 150 2.52 19.77 18.87
C VAL A 150 2.00 18.46 19.46
N LYS A 151 0.75 18.46 19.92
CA LYS A 151 0.09 17.27 20.51
C LYS A 151 -0.93 16.65 19.55
N LYS A 152 -1.54 17.44 18.66
CA LYS A 152 -2.59 16.97 17.76
C LYS A 152 -2.32 17.43 16.32
N ALA A 153 -2.34 16.49 15.41
CA ALA A 153 -2.22 16.75 13.98
C ALA A 153 -3.40 16.16 13.19
N VAL A 154 -3.75 16.85 12.12
CA VAL A 154 -4.61 16.32 11.06
C VAL A 154 -3.80 16.18 9.79
N VAL A 155 -3.95 15.05 9.10
CA VAL A 155 -3.37 14.80 7.77
C VAL A 155 -4.53 14.67 6.78
N ILE A 156 -4.52 15.49 5.73
CA ILE A 156 -5.51 15.41 4.64
C ILE A 156 -4.90 14.59 3.50
N GLY A 157 -5.46 13.41 3.26
CA GLY A 157 -5.01 12.43 2.26
C GLY A 157 -4.49 11.15 2.91
N ALA A 158 -5.09 10.02 2.57
CA ALA A 158 -4.74 8.68 3.04
C ALA A 158 -4.03 7.84 1.95
N GLY A 159 -3.24 8.50 1.09
CA GLY A 159 -2.28 7.87 0.17
C GLY A 159 -0.96 7.54 0.87
N PHE A 160 0.07 7.12 0.10
CA PHE A 160 1.40 6.77 0.62
C PHE A 160 1.98 7.87 1.51
N ILE A 161 2.10 9.09 1.00
CA ILE A 161 2.71 10.22 1.71
C ILE A 161 1.98 10.50 3.03
N GLY A 162 0.65 10.61 2.99
CA GLY A 162 -0.13 10.96 4.16
C GLY A 162 -0.08 9.89 5.26
N LEU A 163 -0.07 8.61 4.90
CA LEU A 163 0.01 7.51 5.86
C LEU A 163 1.42 7.39 6.47
N GLU A 164 2.49 7.59 5.69
CA GLU A 164 3.87 7.59 6.20
C GLU A 164 4.12 8.78 7.13
N VAL A 165 3.61 9.98 6.77
CA VAL A 165 3.67 11.15 7.67
C VAL A 165 2.91 10.89 8.97
N ALA A 166 1.72 10.29 8.88
CA ALA A 166 0.92 9.97 10.06
C ALA A 166 1.63 8.97 10.99
N GLU A 167 2.29 7.94 10.43
CA GLU A 167 3.12 6.99 11.20
C GLU A 167 4.24 7.72 11.93
N ASN A 168 4.98 8.56 11.21
CA ASN A 168 6.15 9.24 11.74
C ASN A 168 5.81 10.33 12.77
N LEU A 169 4.72 11.08 12.59
CA LEU A 169 4.21 12.01 13.60
C LEU A 169 3.75 11.26 14.87
N LYS A 170 3.07 10.12 14.70
CA LYS A 170 2.70 9.27 15.84
C LYS A 170 3.92 8.76 16.60
N ALA A 171 4.99 8.37 15.91
CA ALA A 171 6.23 7.94 16.54
C ALA A 171 6.85 9.05 17.41
N LYS A 172 6.66 10.33 17.07
CA LYS A 172 7.00 11.49 17.91
C LYS A 172 6.00 11.79 19.04
N GLY A 173 5.00 10.95 19.24
CA GLY A 173 4.00 11.12 20.31
C GLY A 173 2.85 12.05 19.97
N VAL A 174 2.69 12.46 18.71
CA VAL A 174 1.58 13.30 18.25
C VAL A 174 0.34 12.43 18.04
N GLN A 175 -0.82 12.87 18.51
CA GLN A 175 -2.11 12.26 18.23
C GLN A 175 -2.55 12.61 16.80
N VAL A 176 -2.57 11.64 15.90
CA VAL A 176 -2.84 11.88 14.49
C VAL A 176 -4.24 11.42 14.08
N THR A 177 -4.94 12.29 13.35
CA THR A 177 -6.15 11.94 12.61
C THR A 177 -5.90 12.14 11.12
N VAL A 178 -6.08 11.09 10.33
CA VAL A 178 -6.03 11.15 8.86
C VAL A 178 -7.43 11.26 8.31
N ILE A 179 -7.68 12.17 7.38
CA ILE A 179 -8.95 12.27 6.65
C ILE A 179 -8.71 12.10 5.15
N ASP A 180 -9.67 11.49 4.46
CA ASP A 180 -9.64 11.37 3.00
C ASP A 180 -11.03 11.53 2.41
N PHE A 181 -11.12 12.22 1.26
CA PHE A 181 -12.35 12.35 0.50
C PHE A 181 -12.79 11.00 -0.11
N ALA A 182 -11.84 10.15 -0.49
CA ALA A 182 -12.13 8.82 -0.97
C ALA A 182 -12.78 7.96 0.12
N SER A 183 -13.58 6.97 -0.29
CA SER A 183 -14.27 6.05 0.61
C SER A 183 -13.34 5.09 1.36
N GLN A 184 -12.07 4.99 0.93
CA GLN A 184 -11.07 4.10 1.51
C GLN A 184 -9.69 4.74 1.56
N ILE A 185 -8.78 4.17 2.35
CA ILE A 185 -7.35 4.49 2.32
C ILE A 185 -6.69 3.85 1.09
N LEU A 186 -5.55 4.37 0.66
CA LEU A 186 -4.80 3.91 -0.51
C LEU A 186 -5.71 3.70 -1.74
N PRO A 187 -6.55 4.71 -2.11
CA PRO A 187 -7.52 4.58 -3.17
C PRO A 187 -6.80 4.28 -4.51
N ASN A 188 -7.36 3.37 -5.31
CA ASN A 188 -6.79 2.89 -6.58
C ASN A 188 -5.45 2.13 -6.46
N ILE A 189 -4.97 1.93 -5.24
CA ILE A 189 -3.71 1.24 -4.94
C ILE A 189 -3.99 -0.19 -4.47
N VAL A 190 -4.92 -0.36 -3.52
CA VAL A 190 -5.35 -1.67 -3.02
C VAL A 190 -6.86 -1.85 -3.13
N ASP A 191 -7.32 -3.10 -3.11
CA ASP A 191 -8.74 -3.43 -3.10
C ASP A 191 -9.40 -3.08 -1.75
N ALA A 192 -10.71 -2.92 -1.75
CA ALA A 192 -11.46 -2.38 -0.61
C ALA A 192 -11.31 -3.19 0.68
N GLU A 193 -11.32 -4.52 0.60
CA GLU A 193 -11.15 -5.39 1.76
C GLU A 193 -9.74 -5.25 2.39
N VAL A 194 -8.71 -5.05 1.56
CA VAL A 194 -7.33 -4.80 2.00
C VAL A 194 -7.26 -3.44 2.72
N ALA A 195 -7.88 -2.41 2.13
CA ALA A 195 -7.98 -1.08 2.73
C ALA A 195 -8.72 -1.10 4.08
N VAL A 196 -9.81 -1.86 4.19
CA VAL A 196 -10.58 -2.03 5.44
C VAL A 196 -9.72 -2.68 6.53
N TYR A 197 -8.96 -3.73 6.19
CA TYR A 197 -8.06 -4.38 7.15
C TYR A 197 -6.99 -3.41 7.66
N ALA A 198 -6.32 -2.70 6.74
CA ALA A 198 -5.30 -1.73 7.09
C ALA A 198 -5.84 -0.57 7.92
N LYS A 199 -7.04 -0.05 7.61
CA LYS A 199 -7.72 0.99 8.39
C LYS A 199 -8.03 0.54 9.82
N LYS A 200 -8.51 -0.70 10.00
CA LYS A 200 -8.73 -1.29 11.34
C LYS A 200 -7.42 -1.43 12.11
N HIS A 201 -6.35 -1.83 11.43
CA HIS A 201 -5.03 -1.93 12.03
C HIS A 201 -4.52 -0.55 12.51
N LEU A 202 -4.59 0.48 11.66
CA LEU A 202 -4.21 1.85 12.03
C LEU A 202 -4.95 2.36 13.28
N LEU A 203 -6.25 2.06 13.38
CA LEU A 203 -7.04 2.43 14.56
C LEU A 203 -6.53 1.72 15.84
N LYS A 204 -6.18 0.43 15.75
CA LYS A 204 -5.57 -0.31 16.88
C LYS A 204 -4.23 0.27 17.28
N GLU A 205 -3.45 0.74 16.31
CA GLU A 205 -2.18 1.43 16.52
C GLU A 205 -2.34 2.89 16.97
N GLY A 206 -3.55 3.39 17.16
CA GLY A 206 -3.82 4.73 17.68
C GLY A 206 -3.82 5.84 16.62
N ILE A 207 -3.84 5.51 15.33
CA ILE A 207 -4.06 6.46 14.25
C ILE A 207 -5.52 6.38 13.82
N ARG A 208 -6.26 7.47 14.04
CA ARG A 208 -7.65 7.58 13.60
C ARG A 208 -7.71 7.91 12.11
N VAL A 209 -8.49 7.15 11.32
CA VAL A 209 -8.68 7.42 9.89
C VAL A 209 -10.17 7.59 9.58
N ILE A 210 -10.53 8.71 8.97
CA ILE A 210 -11.91 9.04 8.57
C ILE A 210 -11.95 9.21 7.05
N THR A 211 -12.51 8.24 6.36
CA THR A 211 -12.67 8.21 4.91
C THR A 211 -14.05 8.72 4.50
N GLY A 212 -14.25 9.08 3.21
CA GLY A 212 -15.47 9.71 2.72
C GLY A 212 -15.70 11.10 3.31
N THR A 213 -14.63 11.81 3.70
CA THR A 213 -14.71 13.07 4.44
C THR A 213 -13.95 14.17 3.71
N LYS A 214 -14.68 15.20 3.33
CA LYS A 214 -14.13 16.39 2.69
C LYS A 214 -13.67 17.41 3.74
N ALA A 215 -12.50 17.99 3.52
CA ALA A 215 -12.08 19.21 4.21
C ALA A 215 -12.73 20.42 3.54
N ASP A 216 -13.47 21.24 4.29
CA ASP A 216 -14.20 22.39 3.76
C ASP A 216 -13.46 23.71 4.03
N ALA A 217 -12.82 23.87 5.19
CA ALA A 217 -12.02 25.05 5.54
C ALA A 217 -11.03 24.70 6.66
N ILE A 218 -9.90 25.41 6.69
CA ILE A 218 -8.92 25.37 7.77
C ILE A 218 -9.24 26.53 8.72
N MET A 219 -9.32 26.23 10.01
CA MET A 219 -9.75 27.16 11.04
C MET A 219 -8.54 27.72 11.80
N GLY A 220 -8.57 29.00 12.08
CA GLY A 220 -7.54 29.71 12.84
C GLY A 220 -7.54 31.20 12.51
N ASN A 221 -6.73 31.99 13.22
CA ASN A 221 -6.45 33.37 12.87
C ASN A 221 -5.01 33.49 12.32
N ASP A 222 -4.01 33.36 13.19
CA ASP A 222 -2.59 33.33 12.81
C ASP A 222 -2.06 31.91 12.67
N HIS A 223 -2.58 30.98 13.48
CA HIS A 223 -2.20 29.58 13.52
C HIS A 223 -3.40 28.69 13.30
N VAL A 224 -3.16 27.48 12.76
CA VAL A 224 -4.20 26.46 12.60
C VAL A 224 -4.71 25.99 13.98
N THR A 225 -6.02 25.95 14.14
CA THR A 225 -6.70 25.45 15.36
C THR A 225 -7.58 24.23 15.07
N GLY A 226 -7.82 23.96 13.79
CA GLY A 226 -8.61 22.82 13.35
C GLY A 226 -8.98 22.84 11.88
N VAL A 227 -9.69 21.81 11.47
CA VAL A 227 -10.24 21.66 10.11
C VAL A 227 -11.74 21.42 10.21
N LYS A 228 -12.51 22.26 9.52
CA LYS A 228 -13.93 22.03 9.29
C LYS A 228 -14.09 20.99 8.19
N THR A 229 -14.83 19.95 8.47
CA THR A 229 -15.04 18.82 7.53
C THR A 229 -16.51 18.50 7.39
N SER A 230 -16.88 17.73 6.36
CA SER A 230 -18.24 17.19 6.21
C SER A 230 -18.68 16.29 7.39
N ALA A 231 -17.72 15.77 8.17
CA ALA A 231 -17.98 14.95 9.37
C ALA A 231 -17.90 15.74 10.69
N GLY A 232 -17.73 17.07 10.63
CA GLY A 232 -17.62 17.96 11.80
C GLY A 232 -16.26 18.63 11.93
N LEU A 233 -16.02 19.30 13.06
CA LEU A 233 -14.78 20.01 13.34
C LEU A 233 -13.74 19.07 13.97
N LEU A 234 -12.56 19.01 13.37
CA LEU A 234 -11.37 18.33 13.90
C LEU A 234 -10.37 19.38 14.41
N ARG A 235 -10.11 19.37 15.72
CA ARG A 235 -9.11 20.27 16.32
C ARG A 235 -7.71 19.73 16.10
N CYS A 236 -6.78 20.62 15.70
CA CYS A 236 -5.36 20.31 15.52
C CYS A 236 -4.50 21.56 15.70
N GLU A 237 -3.24 21.35 15.98
CA GLU A 237 -2.16 22.35 16.08
C GLU A 237 -1.22 22.29 14.87
N LEU A 238 -1.32 21.19 14.09
CA LEU A 238 -0.57 20.94 12.88
C LEU A 238 -1.50 20.33 11.83
N LEU A 239 -1.42 20.82 10.60
CA LEU A 239 -2.12 20.28 9.44
C LEU A 239 -1.13 19.96 8.33
N ILE A 240 -1.17 18.72 7.84
CA ILE A 240 -0.40 18.30 6.66
C ILE A 240 -1.35 18.04 5.49
N MET A 241 -1.13 18.75 4.38
CA MET A 241 -1.89 18.54 3.15
C MET A 241 -1.14 17.55 2.24
N ALA A 242 -1.64 16.32 2.17
CA ALA A 242 -1.15 15.23 1.32
C ALA A 242 -2.25 14.72 0.36
N ALA A 243 -3.11 15.63 -0.12
CA ALA A 243 -4.32 15.34 -0.92
C ALA A 243 -4.03 15.14 -2.43
N GLY A 244 -2.92 14.52 -2.75
CA GLY A 244 -2.49 14.25 -4.12
C GLY A 244 -1.44 15.23 -4.64
N ILE A 245 -1.02 15.00 -5.87
CA ILE A 245 0.03 15.78 -6.55
C ILE A 245 -0.44 16.16 -7.96
N ARG A 246 0.22 17.18 -8.54
CA ARG A 246 0.00 17.62 -9.93
C ARG A 246 1.34 17.77 -10.65
N PRO A 247 1.45 17.38 -11.92
CA PRO A 247 2.64 17.61 -12.73
C PRO A 247 2.96 19.11 -12.82
N ASN A 248 4.24 19.47 -12.81
CA ASN A 248 4.71 20.86 -12.91
C ASN A 248 4.83 21.29 -14.38
N THR A 249 3.74 21.24 -15.11
CA THR A 249 3.69 21.45 -16.57
C THR A 249 2.95 22.70 -17.00
N ASP A 250 2.52 23.55 -16.07
CA ASP A 250 1.71 24.73 -16.38
C ASP A 250 2.42 25.71 -17.34
N PHE A 251 3.76 25.84 -17.24
CA PHE A 251 4.56 26.68 -18.12
C PHE A 251 4.72 26.13 -19.55
N LEU A 252 4.21 24.92 -19.81
CA LEU A 252 4.27 24.24 -21.12
C LEU A 252 2.97 24.32 -21.91
N GLN A 253 1.92 24.97 -21.37
CA GLN A 253 0.57 24.98 -22.01
C GLN A 253 0.57 25.53 -23.43
N ASP A 254 1.39 26.56 -23.69
CA ASP A 254 1.47 27.20 -25.01
C ASP A 254 2.62 26.68 -25.89
N SER A 255 3.31 25.63 -25.49
CA SER A 255 4.49 25.09 -26.18
C SER A 255 4.19 24.16 -27.37
N GLY A 256 2.93 23.75 -27.55
CA GLY A 256 2.55 22.74 -28.55
C GLY A 256 2.81 21.30 -28.11
N LEU A 257 3.21 21.05 -26.84
CA LEU A 257 3.34 19.70 -26.30
C LEU A 257 1.98 19.02 -26.16
N GLU A 258 1.90 17.77 -26.58
CA GLU A 258 0.74 16.93 -26.33
C GLU A 258 0.71 16.47 -24.87
N MET A 259 -0.40 16.76 -24.18
CA MET A 259 -0.59 16.46 -22.78
C MET A 259 -1.89 15.73 -22.50
N PHE A 260 -1.92 14.89 -21.46
CA PHE A 260 -3.13 14.24 -20.97
C PHE A 260 -3.23 14.39 -19.45
N LYS A 261 -4.31 15.03 -18.96
CA LYS A 261 -4.52 15.32 -17.53
C LYS A 261 -3.33 16.04 -16.88
N GLY A 262 -2.70 16.94 -17.59
CA GLY A 262 -1.53 17.70 -17.11
C GLY A 262 -0.20 16.96 -17.23
N THR A 263 -0.15 15.69 -17.61
CA THR A 263 1.09 14.95 -17.88
C THR A 263 1.49 15.06 -19.35
N ILE A 264 2.80 15.09 -19.61
CA ILE A 264 3.36 15.08 -20.96
C ILE A 264 3.22 13.67 -21.56
N LEU A 265 2.69 13.58 -22.77
CA LEU A 265 2.64 12.31 -23.51
C LEU A 265 4.02 12.01 -24.10
N VAL A 266 4.50 10.80 -23.89
CA VAL A 266 5.77 10.30 -24.43
C VAL A 266 5.57 8.93 -25.08
N ASP A 267 6.39 8.66 -26.10
CA ASP A 267 6.50 7.33 -26.67
C ASP A 267 7.40 6.42 -25.79
N LYS A 268 7.60 5.18 -26.24
CA LYS A 268 8.46 4.22 -25.51
C LYS A 268 9.94 4.63 -25.47
N THR A 269 10.37 5.56 -26.29
CA THR A 269 11.71 6.14 -26.26
C THR A 269 11.79 7.39 -25.39
N MET A 270 10.72 7.72 -24.68
CA MET A 270 10.56 8.93 -23.85
C MET A 270 10.57 10.23 -24.69
N LYS A 271 10.33 10.13 -26.01
CA LYS A 271 10.24 11.28 -26.91
C LYS A 271 8.81 11.84 -26.88
N THR A 272 8.70 13.16 -26.91
CA THR A 272 7.42 13.88 -27.05
C THR A 272 7.05 14.05 -28.54
N ASN A 273 5.89 14.68 -28.80
CA ASN A 273 5.50 15.08 -30.16
C ASN A 273 6.39 16.18 -30.77
N LEU A 274 7.13 16.94 -29.94
CA LEU A 274 8.02 17.99 -30.43
C LEU A 274 9.40 17.41 -30.79
N GLU A 275 10.01 17.96 -31.86
CA GLU A 275 11.33 17.55 -32.30
C GLU A 275 12.38 17.89 -31.24
N ASP A 276 13.28 16.93 -30.93
CA ASP A 276 14.37 17.09 -29.98
C ASP A 276 13.95 17.37 -28.54
N VAL A 277 12.66 17.17 -28.20
CA VAL A 277 12.13 17.30 -26.85
C VAL A 277 11.72 15.94 -26.28
N TYR A 278 12.24 15.63 -25.10
CA TYR A 278 12.03 14.40 -24.35
C TYR A 278 11.52 14.71 -22.95
N ALA A 279 10.87 13.76 -22.32
CA ALA A 279 10.43 13.95 -20.94
C ALA A 279 10.50 12.63 -20.14
N ALA A 280 10.68 12.73 -18.81
CA ALA A 280 10.72 11.57 -17.90
C ALA A 280 10.37 11.95 -16.46
N GLY A 281 9.97 10.98 -15.66
CA GLY A 281 9.63 11.13 -14.24
C GLY A 281 8.17 11.51 -14.01
N ASP A 282 7.89 12.11 -12.84
CA ASP A 282 6.51 12.35 -12.39
C ASP A 282 5.67 13.27 -13.29
N CYS A 283 6.30 13.94 -14.27
CA CYS A 283 5.59 14.80 -15.21
C CYS A 283 5.07 14.09 -16.47
N VAL A 284 5.36 12.79 -16.66
CA VAL A 284 4.99 12.06 -17.89
C VAL A 284 3.88 11.04 -17.68
N MET A 285 3.16 10.76 -18.76
CA MET A 285 2.25 9.61 -18.88
C MET A 285 2.98 8.48 -19.60
N VAL A 286 3.04 7.32 -18.95
CA VAL A 286 3.66 6.12 -19.51
C VAL A 286 2.62 5.03 -19.78
N THR A 287 3.04 3.83 -20.17
CA THR A 287 2.16 2.71 -20.49
C THR A 287 2.10 1.71 -19.33
N ASN A 288 0.89 1.24 -18.98
CA ASN A 288 0.73 0.05 -18.14
C ASN A 288 1.15 -1.20 -18.92
N ARG A 289 2.05 -2.00 -18.36
CA ARG A 289 2.61 -3.19 -19.04
C ARG A 289 1.61 -4.32 -19.26
N ILE A 290 0.56 -4.40 -18.44
CA ILE A 290 -0.45 -5.47 -18.54
C ILE A 290 -1.53 -5.08 -19.54
N THR A 291 -2.04 -3.85 -19.44
CA THR A 291 -3.21 -3.41 -20.22
C THR A 291 -2.84 -2.68 -21.51
N GLY A 292 -1.60 -2.23 -21.68
CA GLY A 292 -1.19 -1.36 -22.79
C GLY A 292 -1.79 0.06 -22.73
N LYS A 293 -2.57 0.41 -21.69
CA LYS A 293 -3.23 1.71 -21.56
C LYS A 293 -2.32 2.75 -20.89
N PRO A 294 -2.55 4.05 -21.11
CA PRO A 294 -1.83 5.10 -20.38
C PRO A 294 -1.98 4.95 -18.86
N GLN A 295 -0.86 5.11 -18.16
CA GLN A 295 -0.79 5.11 -16.69
C GLN A 295 0.18 6.16 -16.20
N TRP A 296 -0.26 6.95 -15.22
CA TRP A 296 0.62 7.86 -14.48
C TRP A 296 1.29 7.11 -13.32
N SER A 297 2.61 7.25 -13.21
CA SER A 297 3.41 6.55 -12.18
C SER A 297 4.42 7.50 -11.53
N PRO A 298 3.96 8.42 -10.67
CA PRO A 298 4.83 9.39 -10.00
C PRO A 298 5.60 8.72 -8.84
N MET A 299 6.57 7.87 -9.22
CA MET A 299 7.37 7.06 -8.29
C MET A 299 8.86 7.23 -8.60
N GLY A 300 9.66 7.40 -7.54
CA GLY A 300 11.10 7.58 -7.69
C GLY A 300 11.81 6.43 -8.41
N SER A 301 11.32 5.18 -8.26
CA SER A 301 11.81 4.01 -9.00
C SER A 301 11.54 4.13 -10.50
N SER A 302 10.31 4.45 -10.91
CA SER A 302 9.93 4.69 -12.31
C SER A 302 10.78 5.82 -12.91
N ALA A 303 10.86 6.96 -12.23
CA ALA A 303 11.64 8.12 -12.67
C ALA A 303 13.13 7.78 -12.94
N ASN A 304 13.74 6.96 -12.09
CA ASN A 304 15.12 6.51 -12.29
C ASN A 304 15.27 5.56 -13.49
N LEU A 305 14.34 4.64 -13.71
CA LEU A 305 14.35 3.72 -14.84
C LEU A 305 14.11 4.45 -16.17
N GLU A 306 13.17 5.38 -16.18
CA GLU A 306 12.87 6.25 -17.32
C GLU A 306 14.07 7.11 -17.67
N GLY A 307 14.68 7.81 -16.71
CA GLY A 307 15.87 8.62 -16.93
C GLY A 307 17.06 7.81 -17.43
N ARG A 308 17.23 6.57 -16.96
CA ARG A 308 18.26 5.66 -17.47
C ARG A 308 18.01 5.27 -18.94
N THR A 309 16.78 4.94 -19.29
CA THR A 309 16.38 4.58 -20.66
C THR A 309 16.57 5.77 -21.58
N LEU A 310 16.09 6.94 -21.17
CA LEU A 310 16.20 8.17 -21.94
C LEU A 310 17.67 8.54 -22.25
N ALA A 311 18.57 8.43 -21.27
CA ALA A 311 19.99 8.69 -21.51
C ALA A 311 20.57 7.78 -22.60
N GLN A 312 20.19 6.51 -22.63
CA GLN A 312 20.62 5.56 -23.66
C GLN A 312 20.04 5.89 -25.04
N VAL A 313 18.78 6.31 -25.09
CA VAL A 313 18.15 6.78 -26.33
C VAL A 313 18.87 8.00 -26.90
N LEU A 314 19.19 8.97 -26.06
CA LEU A 314 19.87 10.21 -26.45
C LEU A 314 21.30 9.98 -26.96
N THR A 315 21.94 8.88 -26.57
CA THR A 315 23.27 8.45 -27.07
C THR A 315 23.18 7.49 -28.25
N GLY A 316 21.98 7.32 -28.86
CA GLY A 316 21.77 6.54 -30.06
C GLY A 316 21.55 5.04 -29.85
N THR A 317 21.44 4.58 -28.59
CA THR A 317 21.07 3.19 -28.31
C THR A 317 19.60 2.95 -28.63
N LYS A 318 19.29 1.90 -29.41
CA LYS A 318 17.91 1.46 -29.62
C LYS A 318 17.36 0.83 -28.35
N LYS A 319 16.74 1.64 -27.50
CA LYS A 319 16.18 1.23 -26.22
C LYS A 319 14.76 1.75 -26.06
N GLU A 320 13.88 0.93 -25.46
CA GLU A 320 12.52 1.29 -25.15
C GLU A 320 12.28 1.15 -23.65
N TYR A 321 11.49 2.04 -23.09
CA TYR A 321 10.93 1.90 -21.75
C TYR A 321 9.67 1.03 -21.82
N PRO A 322 9.63 -0.11 -21.14
CA PRO A 322 8.52 -1.05 -21.30
C PRO A 322 7.24 -0.60 -20.59
N GLY A 323 7.29 0.49 -19.85
CA GLY A 323 6.18 0.95 -19.01
C GLY A 323 6.23 0.43 -17.58
N VAL A 324 5.12 0.57 -16.86
CA VAL A 324 5.02 0.34 -15.40
C VAL A 324 3.98 -0.72 -15.04
N LEU A 325 4.15 -1.33 -13.86
CA LEU A 325 3.18 -2.22 -13.21
C LEU A 325 2.44 -1.52 -12.07
N GLY A 326 2.81 -0.30 -11.71
CA GLY A 326 2.27 0.42 -10.57
C GLY A 326 2.72 -0.20 -9.24
N THR A 327 3.95 -0.67 -9.18
CA THR A 327 4.54 -1.28 -7.97
C THR A 327 4.77 -0.22 -6.89
N GLY A 328 4.40 -0.55 -5.65
CA GLY A 328 4.61 0.32 -4.50
C GLY A 328 4.54 -0.44 -3.18
N VAL A 329 5.21 0.11 -2.18
CA VAL A 329 5.19 -0.36 -0.80
C VAL A 329 5.00 0.82 0.14
N VAL A 330 4.39 0.59 1.28
CA VAL A 330 4.24 1.57 2.36
C VAL A 330 4.44 0.90 3.71
N LYS A 331 5.14 1.59 4.60
CA LYS A 331 5.31 1.19 5.98
C LYS A 331 4.25 1.87 6.83
N LEU A 332 3.56 1.10 7.66
CA LEU A 332 2.63 1.55 8.70
C LEU A 332 3.13 1.04 10.05
N PRO A 333 2.63 1.56 11.18
CA PRO A 333 2.99 0.99 12.49
C PRO A 333 2.72 -0.52 12.53
N ASN A 334 3.76 -1.33 12.71
CA ASN A 334 3.70 -2.79 12.79
C ASN A 334 3.01 -3.51 11.61
N LEU A 335 2.87 -2.86 10.47
CA LEU A 335 2.27 -3.43 9.25
C LEU A 335 2.90 -2.79 8.01
N ASN A 336 3.36 -3.60 7.09
CA ASN A 336 3.76 -3.17 5.76
C ASN A 336 2.69 -3.56 4.74
N ILE A 337 2.54 -2.76 3.69
CA ILE A 337 1.64 -3.06 2.57
C ILE A 337 2.43 -2.92 1.28
N GLY A 338 2.40 -3.95 0.45
CA GLY A 338 3.01 -3.93 -0.87
C GLY A 338 2.03 -4.35 -1.96
N ARG A 339 2.23 -3.83 -3.17
CA ARG A 339 1.41 -4.21 -4.33
C ARG A 339 2.18 -4.10 -5.63
N THR A 340 1.74 -4.86 -6.64
CA THR A 340 2.13 -4.68 -8.05
C THR A 340 1.04 -5.22 -8.98
N GLY A 341 1.03 -4.79 -10.23
CA GLY A 341 0.03 -5.20 -11.21
C GLY A 341 -1.31 -4.48 -11.03
N LEU A 342 -2.39 -5.12 -11.38
CA LEU A 342 -3.75 -4.59 -11.34
C LEU A 342 -4.43 -4.90 -10.00
N THR A 343 -5.33 -4.03 -9.56
CA THR A 343 -6.35 -4.40 -8.57
C THR A 343 -7.41 -5.29 -9.24
N GLU A 344 -8.24 -5.96 -8.44
CA GLU A 344 -9.33 -6.80 -8.95
C GLU A 344 -10.27 -5.98 -9.86
N GLU A 345 -10.62 -4.77 -9.43
CA GLU A 345 -11.47 -3.87 -10.20
C GLU A 345 -10.80 -3.43 -11.51
N GLN A 346 -9.52 -3.05 -11.46
CA GLN A 346 -8.75 -2.67 -12.65
C GLN A 346 -8.64 -3.82 -13.66
N ALA A 347 -8.45 -5.05 -13.18
CA ALA A 347 -8.39 -6.24 -14.03
C ALA A 347 -9.74 -6.53 -14.69
N LYS A 348 -10.85 -6.46 -13.94
CA LYS A 348 -12.21 -6.57 -14.50
C LYS A 348 -12.49 -5.49 -15.54
N ASN A 349 -12.14 -4.25 -15.27
CA ASN A 349 -12.30 -3.12 -16.20
C ASN A 349 -11.40 -3.22 -17.44
N ALA A 350 -10.34 -4.02 -17.36
CA ALA A 350 -9.47 -4.34 -18.49
C ALA A 350 -10.00 -5.51 -19.36
N GLY A 351 -11.06 -6.20 -18.91
CA GLY A 351 -11.75 -7.26 -19.65
C GLY A 351 -11.28 -8.68 -19.33
N TYR A 352 -10.52 -8.88 -18.22
CA TYR A 352 -10.09 -10.21 -17.77
C TYR A 352 -11.22 -10.96 -17.04
N ASP A 353 -11.26 -12.30 -17.16
CA ASP A 353 -12.06 -13.17 -16.27
C ASP A 353 -11.31 -13.37 -14.96
N VAL A 354 -11.55 -12.47 -14.03
CA VAL A 354 -10.75 -12.35 -12.80
C VAL A 354 -11.11 -13.44 -11.79
N VAL A 355 -10.10 -14.13 -11.33
CA VAL A 355 -10.15 -14.99 -10.14
C VAL A 355 -9.15 -14.49 -9.10
N THR A 356 -9.56 -14.48 -7.83
CA THR A 356 -8.73 -14.00 -6.72
C THR A 356 -8.70 -14.99 -5.57
N VAL A 357 -7.72 -14.83 -4.69
CA VAL A 357 -7.70 -15.50 -3.37
C VAL A 357 -7.07 -14.59 -2.32
N VAL A 358 -7.56 -14.65 -1.09
CA VAL A 358 -6.93 -14.01 0.08
C VAL A 358 -6.39 -15.09 1.01
N ALA A 359 -5.06 -15.20 1.07
CA ALA A 359 -4.34 -16.27 1.74
C ALA A 359 -3.48 -15.75 2.90
N PRO A 360 -3.88 -15.97 4.17
CA PRO A 360 -3.00 -15.78 5.32
C PRO A 360 -1.95 -16.90 5.39
N THR A 361 -0.68 -16.51 5.47
CA THR A 361 0.46 -17.44 5.62
C THR A 361 1.42 -16.92 6.69
N ASP A 362 2.31 -17.80 7.16
CA ASP A 362 3.45 -17.35 7.98
C ASP A 362 4.53 -16.75 7.06
N ASP A 363 5.23 -15.72 7.52
CA ASP A 363 6.33 -15.09 6.77
C ASP A 363 7.60 -15.95 6.77
N LYS A 364 7.79 -16.71 7.86
CA LYS A 364 8.90 -17.63 8.11
C LYS A 364 8.43 -18.81 8.95
N ALA A 365 9.31 -19.74 9.28
CA ALA A 365 8.97 -20.89 10.10
C ALA A 365 8.34 -20.47 11.45
N HIS A 366 7.15 -20.97 11.75
CA HIS A 366 6.34 -20.54 12.93
C HIS A 366 7.03 -20.76 14.29
N TYR A 367 8.02 -21.65 14.34
CA TYR A 367 8.83 -21.90 15.54
C TYR A 367 10.05 -20.99 15.67
N TYR A 368 10.34 -20.17 14.62
CA TYR A 368 11.45 -19.22 14.68
C TYR A 368 11.04 -17.97 15.46
N PRO A 369 11.92 -17.43 16.32
CA PRO A 369 11.64 -16.18 17.03
C PRO A 369 11.24 -15.07 16.05
N ASP A 370 10.30 -14.22 16.44
CA ASP A 370 9.78 -13.10 15.65
C ASP A 370 9.12 -13.51 14.33
N ALA A 371 8.63 -14.76 14.23
CA ALA A 371 7.82 -15.18 13.09
C ALA A 371 6.57 -14.30 13.00
N GLY A 372 6.40 -13.71 11.83
CA GLY A 372 5.28 -12.84 11.49
C GLY A 372 4.31 -13.52 10.53
N PHE A 373 3.62 -12.70 9.78
CA PHE A 373 2.62 -13.18 8.84
C PHE A 373 2.62 -12.38 7.54
N PHE A 374 2.08 -13.01 6.50
CA PHE A 374 1.58 -12.35 5.31
C PHE A 374 0.09 -12.61 5.13
N ILE A 375 -0.62 -11.63 4.61
CA ILE A 375 -1.93 -11.78 3.99
C ILE A 375 -1.71 -11.42 2.52
N THR A 376 -1.79 -12.41 1.66
CA THR A 376 -1.54 -12.26 0.23
C THR A 376 -2.84 -12.34 -0.54
N LYS A 377 -3.21 -11.27 -1.25
CA LYS A 377 -4.25 -11.32 -2.28
C LYS A 377 -3.57 -11.51 -3.63
N LEU A 378 -3.83 -12.64 -4.30
CA LEU A 378 -3.45 -12.87 -5.70
C LEU A 378 -4.64 -12.56 -6.60
N ILE A 379 -4.34 -11.99 -7.77
CA ILE A 379 -5.30 -11.63 -8.80
C ILE A 379 -4.79 -12.23 -10.10
N ALA A 380 -5.56 -13.13 -10.71
CA ALA A 380 -5.19 -13.81 -11.95
C ALA A 380 -6.35 -13.84 -12.94
N ASP A 381 -6.04 -14.07 -14.18
CA ASP A 381 -7.01 -14.39 -15.21
C ASP A 381 -7.35 -15.89 -15.16
N ARG A 382 -8.63 -16.22 -15.08
CA ARG A 382 -9.10 -17.59 -14.89
C ARG A 382 -8.80 -18.50 -16.08
N GLU A 383 -8.87 -17.96 -17.30
CA GLU A 383 -8.71 -18.73 -18.52
C GLU A 383 -7.22 -18.97 -18.83
N SER A 384 -6.42 -17.93 -18.81
CA SER A 384 -4.99 -18.01 -19.16
C SER A 384 -4.08 -18.32 -18.00
N HIS A 385 -4.58 -18.33 -16.77
CA HIS A 385 -3.84 -18.44 -15.50
C HIS A 385 -2.74 -17.38 -15.31
N LYS A 386 -2.70 -16.33 -16.12
CA LYS A 386 -1.71 -15.25 -15.98
C LYS A 386 -1.90 -14.49 -14.68
N LEU A 387 -0.79 -14.27 -13.98
CA LEU A 387 -0.78 -13.40 -12.82
C LEU A 387 -0.98 -11.95 -13.28
N LEU A 388 -2.02 -11.28 -12.78
CA LEU A 388 -2.38 -9.90 -13.10
C LEU A 388 -2.01 -8.91 -12.02
N GLY A 389 -1.97 -9.36 -10.76
CA GLY A 389 -1.62 -8.49 -9.64
C GLY A 389 -1.47 -9.22 -8.33
N VAL A 390 -0.80 -8.54 -7.39
CA VAL A 390 -0.65 -8.99 -6.01
C VAL A 390 -0.77 -7.82 -5.05
N GLN A 391 -1.39 -8.07 -3.90
CA GLN A 391 -1.40 -7.17 -2.76
C GLN A 391 -1.00 -7.98 -1.52
N VAL A 392 -0.06 -7.48 -0.74
CA VAL A 392 0.49 -8.18 0.42
C VAL A 392 0.48 -7.27 1.62
N LEU A 393 -0.07 -7.74 2.73
CA LEU A 393 0.03 -7.10 4.03
C LEU A 393 0.81 -8.02 4.97
N GLY A 394 1.58 -7.44 5.88
CA GLY A 394 2.29 -8.21 6.89
C GLY A 394 3.31 -7.38 7.64
N ASN A 395 3.84 -7.92 8.72
CA ASN A 395 4.94 -7.30 9.48
C ASN A 395 6.33 -7.75 8.99
N GLY A 396 6.38 -8.69 8.03
CA GLY A 396 7.61 -9.14 7.39
C GLY A 396 7.97 -8.36 6.11
N ALA A 397 8.85 -8.94 5.30
CA ALA A 397 9.35 -8.38 4.04
C ALA A 397 8.33 -8.53 2.90
N VAL A 398 7.27 -7.72 2.92
CA VAL A 398 6.20 -7.72 1.89
C VAL A 398 6.74 -7.41 0.50
N ASP A 399 7.78 -6.60 0.41
CA ASP A 399 8.52 -6.25 -0.81
C ASP A 399 9.05 -7.50 -1.53
N LYS A 400 9.60 -8.48 -0.80
CA LYS A 400 10.04 -9.76 -1.36
C LYS A 400 8.91 -10.48 -2.11
N MET A 401 7.70 -10.50 -1.54
CA MET A 401 6.53 -11.10 -2.17
C MET A 401 6.10 -10.34 -3.43
N VAL A 402 6.17 -9.01 -3.35
CA VAL A 402 5.85 -8.11 -4.47
C VAL A 402 6.86 -8.27 -5.61
N ASP A 403 8.16 -8.34 -5.32
CA ASP A 403 9.22 -8.47 -6.33
C ASP A 403 9.14 -9.80 -7.08
N ILE A 404 8.74 -10.89 -6.43
CA ILE A 404 8.42 -12.16 -7.09
C ILE A 404 7.32 -11.96 -8.14
N ALA A 405 6.23 -11.27 -7.77
CA ALA A 405 5.13 -11.00 -8.68
C ALA A 405 5.54 -10.04 -9.81
N VAL A 406 6.37 -9.02 -9.52
CA VAL A 406 6.93 -8.10 -10.54
C VAL A 406 7.67 -8.90 -11.62
N MET A 407 8.54 -9.82 -11.21
CA MET A 407 9.29 -10.64 -12.17
C MET A 407 8.37 -11.58 -12.95
N GLY A 408 7.44 -12.25 -12.27
CA GLY A 408 6.48 -13.14 -12.93
C GLY A 408 5.64 -12.41 -13.98
N ILE A 409 5.03 -11.29 -13.62
CA ILE A 409 4.22 -10.49 -14.55
C ILE A 409 5.08 -9.97 -15.73
N ASN A 410 6.30 -9.52 -15.46
CA ASN A 410 7.20 -9.03 -16.50
C ASN A 410 7.60 -10.10 -17.51
N MET A 411 7.66 -11.36 -17.09
CA MET A 411 8.00 -12.52 -17.93
C MET A 411 6.76 -13.18 -18.54
N GLY A 412 5.55 -12.70 -18.20
CA GLY A 412 4.29 -13.28 -18.66
C GLY A 412 3.97 -14.64 -18.02
N ALA A 413 4.48 -14.88 -16.80
CA ALA A 413 4.29 -16.13 -16.08
C ALA A 413 2.82 -16.43 -15.80
N VAL A 414 2.48 -17.71 -15.87
CA VAL A 414 1.22 -18.27 -15.39
C VAL A 414 1.39 -18.81 -13.97
N LEU A 415 0.30 -19.11 -13.27
CA LEU A 415 0.34 -19.57 -11.88
C LEU A 415 1.18 -20.85 -11.73
N GLU A 416 1.14 -21.75 -12.70
CA GLU A 416 1.88 -23.02 -12.72
C GLU A 416 3.40 -22.85 -12.76
N ASP A 417 3.90 -21.73 -13.31
CA ASP A 417 5.33 -21.42 -13.31
C ASP A 417 5.90 -21.20 -11.90
N PHE A 418 5.02 -20.85 -10.95
CA PHE A 418 5.40 -20.65 -9.56
C PHE A 418 5.30 -21.91 -8.70
N GLU A 419 4.53 -22.94 -9.10
CA GLU A 419 4.26 -24.12 -8.27
C GLU A 419 5.52 -24.84 -7.81
N ASN A 420 6.52 -24.92 -8.69
CA ASN A 420 7.76 -25.63 -8.45
C ASN A 420 8.97 -24.69 -8.44
N ALA A 421 8.76 -23.38 -8.23
CA ALA A 421 9.85 -22.42 -8.16
C ALA A 421 10.72 -22.70 -6.92
N ASP A 422 12.03 -22.86 -7.14
CA ASP A 422 13.02 -23.15 -6.10
C ASP A 422 13.40 -21.86 -5.36
N PHE A 423 12.49 -21.38 -4.50
CA PHE A 423 12.74 -20.20 -3.69
C PHE A 423 13.63 -20.49 -2.49
N ALA A 424 14.46 -19.51 -2.13
CA ALA A 424 15.38 -19.62 -1.00
C ALA A 424 14.63 -19.89 0.31
N TYR A 425 15.05 -20.94 1.02
CA TYR A 425 14.52 -21.33 2.31
C TYR A 425 15.62 -21.52 3.36
N ALA A 426 15.41 -20.92 4.48
CA ALA A 426 15.90 -21.34 5.79
C ALA A 426 14.93 -20.76 6.85
N PRO A 427 14.83 -21.34 8.06
CA PRO A 427 13.84 -20.92 9.08
C PRO A 427 13.78 -19.39 9.35
N PRO A 428 14.90 -18.65 9.36
CA PRO A 428 14.88 -17.19 9.56
C PRO A 428 14.30 -16.38 8.40
N PHE A 429 14.18 -16.94 7.20
CA PHE A 429 13.89 -16.19 5.97
C PHE A 429 12.55 -16.52 5.33
N SER A 430 12.05 -17.75 5.50
CA SER A 430 10.84 -18.21 4.82
C SER A 430 10.27 -19.47 5.49
N THR A 431 9.13 -19.93 5.02
CA THR A 431 8.61 -21.30 5.26
C THR A 431 9.14 -22.26 4.20
N ALA A 432 9.19 -23.56 4.48
CA ALA A 432 9.71 -24.57 3.55
C ALA A 432 9.00 -24.57 2.18
N ILE A 433 7.68 -24.37 2.18
CA ILE A 433 6.95 -23.99 0.97
C ILE A 433 6.80 -22.47 1.05
N HIS A 434 7.39 -21.74 0.12
CA HIS A 434 7.42 -20.28 0.14
C HIS A 434 6.00 -19.70 0.24
N PRO A 435 5.75 -18.62 1.04
CA PRO A 435 4.41 -18.06 1.24
C PRO A 435 3.70 -17.69 -0.05
N PHE A 436 4.45 -17.18 -1.05
CA PHE A 436 3.91 -16.90 -2.38
C PHE A 436 3.39 -18.16 -3.07
N VAL A 437 4.14 -19.24 -3.03
CA VAL A 437 3.75 -20.53 -3.62
C VAL A 437 2.53 -21.12 -2.90
N GLN A 438 2.44 -20.96 -1.58
CA GLN A 438 1.24 -21.38 -0.83
C GLN A 438 -0.01 -20.64 -1.32
N ALA A 439 0.08 -19.32 -1.57
CA ALA A 439 -1.04 -18.54 -2.11
C ALA A 439 -1.40 -19.00 -3.55
N VAL A 440 -0.39 -19.31 -4.37
CA VAL A 440 -0.60 -19.86 -5.73
C VAL A 440 -1.32 -21.22 -5.66
N TYR A 441 -0.90 -22.14 -4.79
CA TYR A 441 -1.58 -23.43 -4.61
C TYR A 441 -3.06 -23.27 -4.23
N ILE A 442 -3.38 -22.33 -3.34
CA ILE A 442 -4.76 -22.07 -2.93
C ILE A 442 -5.57 -21.54 -4.12
N LEU A 443 -5.00 -20.62 -4.92
CA LEU A 443 -5.66 -20.06 -6.09
C LEU A 443 -5.90 -21.12 -7.18
N LEU A 444 -4.90 -21.95 -7.47
CA LEU A 444 -5.03 -23.07 -8.42
C LEU A 444 -6.06 -24.10 -7.93
N ASN A 445 -6.09 -24.44 -6.64
CA ASN A 445 -7.14 -25.29 -6.09
C ASN A 445 -8.54 -24.70 -6.30
N LYS A 446 -8.68 -23.37 -6.22
CA LYS A 446 -9.95 -22.68 -6.48
C LYS A 446 -10.31 -22.75 -7.97
N ILE A 447 -9.37 -22.48 -8.87
CA ILE A 447 -9.57 -22.55 -10.34
C ILE A 447 -9.99 -23.98 -10.74
N ASN A 448 -9.29 -24.99 -10.23
CA ASN A 448 -9.52 -26.39 -10.54
C ASN A 448 -10.75 -27.00 -9.84
N GLY A 449 -11.52 -26.21 -9.07
CA GLY A 449 -12.71 -26.68 -8.35
C GLY A 449 -12.42 -27.55 -7.10
N ASN A 450 -11.16 -27.73 -6.73
CA ASN A 450 -10.76 -28.46 -5.51
C ASN A 450 -11.07 -27.67 -4.23
N LEU A 451 -11.13 -26.33 -4.33
CA LEU A 451 -11.52 -25.42 -3.27
C LEU A 451 -12.77 -24.63 -3.73
N VAL A 452 -13.86 -24.73 -3.00
CA VAL A 452 -14.97 -23.76 -3.09
C VAL A 452 -14.85 -22.80 -1.94
N SER A 453 -14.67 -21.53 -2.25
CA SER A 453 -14.44 -20.49 -1.24
C SER A 453 -15.33 -19.27 -1.44
N MET A 454 -15.46 -18.49 -0.37
CA MET A 454 -16.09 -17.17 -0.35
C MET A 454 -15.01 -16.13 -0.07
N THR A 455 -14.92 -15.12 -0.90
CA THR A 455 -13.97 -14.03 -0.70
C THR A 455 -14.37 -13.14 0.50
N PRO A 456 -13.42 -12.42 1.12
CA PRO A 456 -13.75 -11.45 2.18
C PRO A 456 -14.73 -10.37 1.72
N ALA A 457 -14.64 -9.92 0.46
CA ALA A 457 -15.57 -8.95 -0.11
C ALA A 457 -17.00 -9.52 -0.20
N GLU A 458 -17.16 -10.75 -0.64
CA GLU A 458 -18.46 -11.44 -0.70
C GLU A 458 -19.04 -11.67 0.71
N TYR A 459 -18.19 -12.04 1.65
CA TYR A 459 -18.59 -12.20 3.05
C TYR A 459 -19.06 -10.85 3.64
N ALA A 460 -18.32 -9.79 3.45
CA ALA A 460 -18.68 -8.43 3.88
C ALA A 460 -19.97 -7.92 3.23
N ALA A 461 -20.24 -8.32 1.98
CA ALA A 461 -21.49 -8.04 1.26
C ALA A 461 -22.70 -8.89 1.75
N GLY A 462 -22.52 -9.76 2.75
CA GLY A 462 -23.59 -10.54 3.38
C GLY A 462 -23.96 -11.81 2.60
N LYS A 463 -23.15 -12.31 1.67
CA LYS A 463 -23.45 -13.56 0.95
C LYS A 463 -23.53 -14.78 1.87
N ALA A 464 -22.95 -14.70 3.08
CA ALA A 464 -22.97 -15.77 4.06
C ALA A 464 -24.22 -15.79 4.97
N LYS A 465 -25.18 -14.89 4.80
CA LYS A 465 -26.33 -14.75 5.71
C LYS A 465 -27.15 -16.05 5.91
N ASP A 466 -27.24 -16.88 4.87
CA ASP A 466 -28.00 -18.13 4.85
C ASP A 466 -27.09 -19.37 5.12
N TYR A 467 -25.84 -19.15 5.51
CA TYR A 467 -24.90 -20.22 5.80
C TYR A 467 -24.81 -20.48 7.30
N LYS A 468 -24.83 -21.75 7.68
CA LYS A 468 -24.46 -22.16 9.02
C LYS A 468 -22.95 -22.11 9.17
N VAL A 469 -22.48 -21.33 10.14
CA VAL A 469 -21.03 -21.19 10.39
C VAL A 469 -20.52 -22.40 11.16
N VAL A 470 -19.49 -23.04 10.62
CA VAL A 470 -18.78 -24.17 11.21
C VAL A 470 -17.37 -23.74 11.61
N ASP A 471 -17.10 -23.73 12.90
CA ASP A 471 -15.78 -23.42 13.46
C ASP A 471 -14.88 -24.68 13.45
N VAL A 472 -13.82 -24.61 12.66
CA VAL A 472 -12.83 -25.68 12.51
C VAL A 472 -11.51 -25.32 13.21
N GLY A 473 -11.53 -24.44 14.19
CA GLY A 473 -10.38 -24.04 14.99
C GLY A 473 -9.74 -25.22 15.74
N LEU A 474 -8.57 -25.01 16.32
CA LEU A 474 -7.97 -26.00 17.23
C LEU A 474 -8.82 -26.17 18.49
N THR A 475 -9.41 -25.07 18.92
CA THR A 475 -10.42 -24.96 19.98
C THR A 475 -11.56 -24.12 19.46
N PRO A 476 -12.77 -24.22 20.06
CA PRO A 476 -13.89 -23.34 19.70
C PRO A 476 -13.50 -21.86 19.79
N SER A 477 -13.76 -21.09 18.76
CA SER A 477 -13.31 -19.68 18.65
C SER A 477 -14.38 -18.70 18.12
N ILE A 478 -15.47 -19.22 17.53
CA ILE A 478 -16.53 -18.40 16.94
C ILE A 478 -17.83 -18.59 17.74
N ARG A 479 -18.28 -17.49 18.36
CA ARG A 479 -19.52 -17.53 19.12
C ARG A 479 -20.71 -17.89 18.21
N GLY A 480 -21.48 -18.89 18.60
CA GLY A 480 -22.69 -19.33 17.90
C GLY A 480 -22.43 -20.29 16.74
N ALA A 481 -21.19 -20.53 16.35
CA ALA A 481 -20.86 -21.51 15.34
C ALA A 481 -20.94 -22.94 15.89
N VAL A 482 -21.18 -23.90 14.99
CA VAL A 482 -21.01 -25.32 15.30
C VAL A 482 -19.52 -25.62 15.29
N TYR A 483 -18.99 -26.08 16.42
CA TYR A 483 -17.58 -26.46 16.49
C TYR A 483 -17.37 -27.89 15.98
N VAL A 484 -16.40 -28.06 15.09
CA VAL A 484 -16.00 -29.37 14.55
C VAL A 484 -14.51 -29.60 14.79
N ASN A 485 -14.21 -30.62 15.61
CA ASN A 485 -12.83 -31.08 15.76
C ASN A 485 -12.42 -31.90 14.54
N LEU A 486 -11.60 -31.32 13.67
CA LEU A 486 -11.17 -31.92 12.41
C LEU A 486 -10.56 -33.34 12.61
N SER A 487 -9.84 -33.61 13.70
CA SER A 487 -9.21 -34.91 13.95
C SER A 487 -10.21 -36.03 14.24
N GLN A 488 -11.45 -35.70 14.59
CA GLN A 488 -12.50 -36.65 14.94
C GLN A 488 -13.50 -36.89 13.79
N VAL A 489 -13.31 -36.24 12.64
CA VAL A 489 -14.23 -36.38 11.50
C VAL A 489 -13.92 -37.67 10.72
N ASN A 490 -14.74 -38.67 10.91
CA ASN A 490 -14.61 -40.03 10.29
C ASN A 490 -15.86 -40.43 9.50
N GLY A 491 -16.82 -39.54 9.29
CA GLY A 491 -18.10 -39.78 8.64
C GLY A 491 -19.01 -38.57 8.68
N GLU A 492 -20.29 -38.79 8.72
CA GLU A 492 -21.29 -37.71 8.89
C GLU A 492 -21.12 -37.06 10.26
N ILE A 493 -21.37 -35.75 10.30
CA ILE A 493 -21.23 -34.95 11.53
C ILE A 493 -22.63 -34.75 12.10
N GLU A 494 -22.86 -35.17 13.34
CA GLU A 494 -24.11 -34.94 14.05
C GLU A 494 -24.44 -33.43 14.11
N GLY A 495 -25.66 -33.06 13.77
CA GLY A 495 -26.14 -31.66 13.76
C GLY A 495 -25.76 -30.84 12.50
N LEU A 496 -25.15 -31.47 11.49
CA LEU A 496 -24.92 -30.87 10.17
C LEU A 496 -25.64 -31.69 9.09
N ASP A 497 -26.54 -31.04 8.34
CA ASP A 497 -27.23 -31.62 7.20
C ASP A 497 -26.38 -31.54 5.94
N LYS A 498 -26.42 -32.57 5.09
CA LYS A 498 -25.65 -32.63 3.83
C LYS A 498 -26.08 -31.63 2.77
N GLU A 499 -27.35 -31.26 2.80
CA GLU A 499 -27.92 -30.25 1.90
C GLU A 499 -27.80 -28.82 2.47
N GLU A 500 -27.43 -28.66 3.73
CA GLU A 500 -27.30 -27.36 4.39
C GLU A 500 -26.09 -26.58 3.84
N LYS A 501 -26.22 -25.25 3.72
CA LYS A 501 -25.14 -24.37 3.34
C LYS A 501 -24.19 -24.16 4.53
N LEU A 502 -22.96 -24.63 4.42
CA LEU A 502 -21.97 -24.60 5.49
C LEU A 502 -20.82 -23.64 5.13
N LEU A 503 -20.56 -22.65 5.99
CA LEU A 503 -19.41 -21.77 5.91
C LEU A 503 -18.33 -22.29 6.88
N LEU A 504 -17.25 -22.84 6.34
CA LEU A 504 -16.16 -23.43 7.10
C LEU A 504 -15.11 -22.37 7.45
N VAL A 505 -14.89 -22.14 8.73
CA VAL A 505 -14.00 -21.09 9.22
C VAL A 505 -13.02 -21.65 10.23
N CYS A 506 -11.75 -21.28 10.12
CA CYS A 506 -10.73 -21.52 11.15
C CYS A 506 -9.85 -20.27 11.28
N ALA A 507 -8.69 -20.37 11.91
CA ALA A 507 -7.81 -19.20 12.08
C ALA A 507 -7.25 -18.67 10.75
N LYS A 508 -6.68 -19.52 9.87
CA LYS A 508 -5.95 -19.12 8.64
C LYS A 508 -6.45 -19.81 7.35
N GLY A 509 -7.58 -20.54 7.36
CA GLY A 509 -8.19 -21.17 6.18
C GLY A 509 -7.84 -22.65 5.97
N LYS A 510 -6.63 -23.11 6.29
CA LYS A 510 -6.13 -24.47 6.02
C LYS A 510 -7.02 -25.59 6.58
N ARG A 511 -7.45 -25.47 7.83
CA ARG A 511 -8.32 -26.49 8.46
C ARG A 511 -9.72 -26.51 7.86
N GLY A 512 -10.24 -25.34 7.45
CA GLY A 512 -11.51 -25.25 6.71
C GLY A 512 -11.45 -26.00 5.39
N TYR A 513 -10.37 -25.84 4.64
CA TYR A 513 -10.13 -26.58 3.40
C TYR A 513 -10.03 -28.10 3.63
N PHE A 514 -9.31 -28.55 4.66
CA PHE A 514 -9.25 -29.97 5.00
C PHE A 514 -10.62 -30.53 5.38
N LEU A 515 -11.43 -29.79 6.15
CA LEU A 515 -12.78 -30.21 6.47
C LEU A 515 -13.65 -30.26 5.21
N GLN A 516 -13.56 -29.27 4.32
CA GLN A 516 -14.31 -29.28 3.06
C GLN A 516 -14.07 -30.55 2.24
N ASN A 517 -12.81 -30.94 2.09
CA ASN A 517 -12.46 -32.18 1.35
C ASN A 517 -13.06 -33.43 2.00
N ARG A 518 -13.00 -33.53 3.34
CA ARG A 518 -13.63 -34.67 4.06
C ARG A 518 -15.15 -34.68 3.91
N LEU A 519 -15.79 -33.52 4.10
CA LEU A 519 -17.24 -33.40 3.98
C LEU A 519 -17.74 -33.78 2.57
N ARG A 520 -17.02 -33.34 1.53
CA ARG A 520 -17.33 -33.74 0.15
C ARG A 520 -17.31 -35.26 -0.03
N SER A 521 -16.34 -35.96 0.54
CA SER A 521 -16.28 -37.43 0.45
C SER A 521 -17.42 -38.11 1.20
N TYR A 522 -18.05 -37.42 2.16
CA TYR A 522 -19.24 -37.89 2.89
C TYR A 522 -20.56 -37.40 2.31
N GLY A 523 -20.52 -36.73 1.12
CA GLY A 523 -21.71 -36.33 0.38
C GLY A 523 -22.30 -34.96 0.76
N TYR A 524 -21.58 -34.12 1.51
CA TYR A 524 -22.00 -32.74 1.78
C TYR A 524 -21.77 -31.88 0.51
N LYS A 525 -22.82 -31.25 0.00
CA LYS A 525 -22.81 -30.59 -1.31
C LYS A 525 -22.48 -29.09 -1.24
N ASN A 526 -22.89 -28.43 -0.16
CA ASN A 526 -22.94 -26.97 -0.07
C ASN A 526 -21.93 -26.43 0.96
N THR A 527 -20.67 -26.83 0.83
CA THR A 527 -19.60 -26.39 1.73
C THR A 527 -18.75 -25.30 1.10
N VAL A 528 -18.49 -24.21 1.82
CA VAL A 528 -17.69 -23.07 1.36
C VAL A 528 -16.68 -22.70 2.44
N VAL A 529 -15.43 -22.48 2.06
CA VAL A 529 -14.36 -22.01 2.97
C VAL A 529 -14.28 -20.49 2.91
N LEU A 530 -14.23 -19.82 4.06
CA LEU A 530 -14.01 -18.38 4.10
C LEU A 530 -12.52 -18.06 3.85
N GLU A 531 -12.23 -17.36 2.76
CA GLU A 531 -10.88 -16.87 2.47
C GLU A 531 -10.43 -15.83 3.50
N GLY A 532 -9.13 -15.81 3.81
CA GLY A 532 -8.63 -14.96 4.89
C GLY A 532 -9.03 -15.44 6.29
N ALA A 533 -10.05 -16.30 6.41
CA ALA A 533 -10.53 -16.92 7.64
C ALA A 533 -10.77 -15.87 8.77
N GLN A 534 -10.65 -16.23 10.06
CA GLN A 534 -10.76 -15.29 11.18
C GLN A 534 -9.59 -14.29 11.24
N PHE A 535 -8.45 -14.64 10.65
CA PHE A 535 -7.27 -13.77 10.68
C PHE A 535 -7.52 -12.44 9.94
N PHE A 536 -8.30 -12.50 8.88
CA PHE A 536 -8.64 -11.34 8.06
C PHE A 536 -10.04 -10.79 8.34
N ASN A 537 -11.01 -11.69 8.60
CA ASN A 537 -12.42 -11.34 8.70
C ASN A 537 -12.90 -11.28 10.16
N ASP A 538 -13.82 -10.37 10.44
CA ASP A 538 -14.60 -10.33 11.67
C ASP A 538 -15.79 -11.30 11.54
N VAL A 539 -15.61 -12.55 11.93
CA VAL A 539 -16.65 -13.56 11.79
C VAL A 539 -17.62 -13.51 12.97
N LYS A 540 -18.88 -13.23 12.68
CA LYS A 540 -19.97 -13.18 13.66
C LYS A 540 -21.14 -14.04 13.19
N VAL A 541 -21.74 -14.78 14.11
CA VAL A 541 -22.99 -15.52 13.86
C VAL A 541 -24.16 -14.67 14.33
N GLN A 542 -25.12 -14.40 13.44
CA GLN A 542 -26.38 -13.76 13.79
C GLN A 542 -27.30 -14.82 14.43
N ASN A 543 -27.96 -14.49 15.54
CA ASN A 543 -28.85 -15.35 16.34
C ASN A 543 -28.14 -16.36 17.26
N THR A 544 -27.88 -15.91 18.46
CA THR A 544 -27.43 -16.77 19.55
C THR A 544 -28.43 -16.78 20.67
N GLU A 545 -29.38 -17.73 20.67
CA GLU A 545 -30.34 -17.90 21.77
C GLU A 545 -29.73 -18.48 23.06
N ASN A 546 -28.44 -18.77 23.09
CA ASN A 546 -27.78 -19.36 24.26
C ASN A 546 -26.49 -18.59 24.62
N VAL A 547 -26.64 -17.41 25.19
CA VAL A 547 -25.52 -16.62 25.74
C VAL A 547 -25.39 -16.99 27.22
N VAL A 548 -24.23 -17.55 27.59
CA VAL A 548 -23.83 -17.70 28.98
C VAL A 548 -23.76 -16.30 29.59
N SER A 549 -24.39 -16.07 30.74
CA SER A 549 -24.36 -14.77 31.41
C SER A 549 -22.94 -14.35 31.77
N PRO A 550 -22.65 -13.04 31.99
CA PRO A 550 -21.33 -12.61 32.47
C PRO A 550 -20.91 -13.30 33.77
N GLU A 551 -21.87 -13.69 34.61
CA GLU A 551 -21.63 -14.45 35.85
C GLU A 551 -21.19 -15.90 35.55
N GLU A 552 -21.85 -16.58 34.61
CA GLU A 552 -21.45 -17.90 34.14
C GLU A 552 -20.11 -17.87 33.42
N ALA A 553 -19.83 -16.81 32.63
CA ALA A 553 -18.53 -16.62 32.00
C ALA A 553 -17.39 -16.48 33.02
N THR A 554 -17.67 -15.79 34.14
CA THR A 554 -16.72 -15.64 35.24
C THR A 554 -16.49 -16.98 35.96
N ARG A 555 -17.55 -17.77 36.18
CA ARG A 555 -17.46 -19.09 36.78
C ARG A 555 -16.69 -20.09 35.92
N VAL A 556 -16.85 -19.99 34.63
CA VAL A 556 -16.16 -20.84 33.66
C VAL A 556 -14.68 -20.52 33.56
N LYS A 557 -14.28 -19.26 33.78
CA LYS A 557 -12.88 -18.87 33.87
C LYS A 557 -12.17 -19.59 35.01
N ALA A 558 -12.86 -19.82 36.12
CA ALA A 558 -12.39 -20.59 37.27
C ALA A 558 -12.09 -22.07 36.96
N LEU A 559 -12.67 -22.64 35.88
CA LEU A 559 -12.47 -24.06 35.52
C LEU A 559 -11.13 -24.39 34.85
N GLY A 560 -10.25 -23.40 34.63
CA GLY A 560 -8.96 -23.65 33.98
C GLY A 560 -9.04 -24.16 32.55
N PHE A 561 -10.23 -24.21 31.93
CA PHE A 561 -10.42 -24.55 30.53
C PHE A 561 -9.98 -23.42 29.58
N LEU A 562 -9.98 -22.19 30.12
CA LEU A 562 -9.51 -20.99 29.43
C LEU A 562 -8.38 -20.39 30.26
N ARG A 563 -7.14 -20.68 29.87
CA ARG A 563 -5.94 -20.28 30.64
C ARG A 563 -5.58 -18.81 30.54
N ASP A 564 -6.23 -18.04 29.66
CA ASP A 564 -5.98 -16.62 29.53
C ASP A 564 -7.24 -15.80 29.26
N LYS A 565 -7.19 -14.52 29.64
CA LYS A 565 -8.29 -13.55 29.46
C LYS A 565 -8.66 -13.35 27.99
N THR A 566 -7.68 -13.44 27.08
CA THR A 566 -7.88 -13.29 25.64
C THR A 566 -8.75 -14.40 25.06
N THR A 567 -8.61 -15.61 25.57
CA THR A 567 -9.44 -16.74 25.13
C THR A 567 -10.88 -16.56 25.60
N LEU A 568 -11.10 -16.12 26.83
CA LEU A 568 -12.44 -15.83 27.35
C LEU A 568 -13.15 -14.73 26.57
N ASP A 569 -12.43 -13.65 26.24
CA ASP A 569 -12.95 -12.52 25.48
C ASP A 569 -13.32 -12.93 24.03
N LYS A 570 -12.54 -13.82 23.41
CA LYS A 570 -12.84 -14.38 22.07
C LYS A 570 -14.14 -15.17 22.05
N PHE A 571 -14.44 -15.89 23.12
CA PHE A 571 -15.69 -16.64 23.26
C PHE A 571 -16.88 -15.76 23.70
N ASN A 572 -16.62 -14.50 24.06
CA ASN A 572 -17.63 -13.56 24.51
C ASN A 572 -18.57 -14.21 25.56
N GLY A 573 -17.95 -14.88 26.54
CA GLY A 573 -18.64 -15.50 27.65
C GLY A 573 -19.24 -16.88 27.40
N ARG A 574 -18.96 -17.54 26.29
CA ARG A 574 -19.34 -18.95 26.07
C ARG A 574 -18.22 -19.91 26.41
N VAL A 575 -18.55 -21.02 27.04
CA VAL A 575 -17.65 -22.16 27.22
C VAL A 575 -18.27 -23.43 26.66
N ILE A 576 -17.51 -24.11 25.87
CA ILE A 576 -17.86 -25.40 25.30
C ILE A 576 -16.74 -26.36 25.68
N THR A 577 -17.06 -27.38 26.46
CA THR A 577 -16.14 -28.45 26.84
C THR A 577 -15.94 -29.44 25.69
N ARG A 578 -14.99 -30.38 25.83
CA ARG A 578 -14.80 -31.48 24.87
C ARG A 578 -16.07 -32.26 24.58
N ASN A 579 -17.02 -32.32 25.53
CA ASN A 579 -18.25 -33.10 25.47
C ASN A 579 -19.51 -32.23 25.43
N GLY A 580 -19.42 -30.93 25.11
CA GLY A 580 -20.55 -30.01 25.08
C GLY A 580 -20.48 -28.93 26.14
N LYS A 581 -21.63 -28.38 26.54
CA LYS A 581 -21.73 -27.30 27.55
C LYS A 581 -21.42 -27.87 28.93
N ILE A 582 -20.62 -27.15 29.72
CA ILE A 582 -20.56 -27.44 31.15
C ILE A 582 -21.85 -27.02 31.83
N THR A 583 -22.26 -27.79 32.80
CA THR A 583 -23.42 -27.51 33.62
C THR A 583 -23.12 -26.37 34.64
N ALA A 584 -24.17 -25.72 35.12
CA ALA A 584 -24.03 -24.68 36.13
C ALA A 584 -23.43 -25.22 37.46
N ASP A 585 -23.62 -26.51 37.76
CA ASP A 585 -23.06 -27.16 38.95
C ASP A 585 -21.57 -27.46 38.81
N GLU A 586 -21.12 -27.92 37.62
CA GLU A 586 -19.70 -28.07 37.31
C GLU A 586 -18.99 -26.71 37.35
N ALA A 587 -19.62 -25.65 36.85
CA ALA A 587 -19.11 -24.30 36.93
C ALA A 587 -19.00 -23.78 38.38
N ARG A 588 -19.97 -24.13 39.27
CA ARG A 588 -19.94 -23.81 40.70
C ARG A 588 -18.79 -24.48 41.42
N THR A 589 -18.65 -25.79 41.25
CA THR A 589 -17.65 -26.61 41.94
C THR A 589 -16.23 -26.07 41.69
N ILE A 590 -15.99 -25.51 40.53
CA ILE A 590 -14.67 -25.04 40.13
C ILE A 590 -14.46 -23.58 40.49
N ALA A 591 -15.51 -22.75 40.50
CA ALA A 591 -15.45 -21.40 41.05
C ALA A 591 -15.18 -21.43 42.58
N GLU A 592 -15.62 -22.48 43.28
CA GLU A 592 -15.33 -22.71 44.70
C GLU A 592 -13.89 -23.20 44.94
N ALA A 593 -13.34 -23.99 44.03
CA ALA A 593 -11.95 -24.48 44.10
C ALA A 593 -10.90 -23.38 43.88
N GLU A 594 -11.22 -22.31 43.17
CA GLU A 594 -10.31 -21.16 42.98
C GLU A 594 -10.46 -20.03 44.02
N LYS A 595 -11.33 -20.19 45.02
CA LYS A 595 -11.40 -19.28 46.17
C LYS A 595 -10.34 -19.56 47.25
N LEU A 596 -9.42 -20.44 46.95
CA LEU A 596 -8.25 -20.66 47.78
C LEU A 596 -7.13 -19.67 47.41
N PRO A 597 -6.45 -19.07 48.40
CA PRO A 597 -5.68 -17.84 48.33
C PRO A 597 -4.52 -17.85 47.34
#